data_bc07a284dbd49c9e521721a30e946993
#
_entry.id   bc07a284dbd49c9e521721a30e946993
#
_cell.length_a   1.000
_cell.length_b   1.000
_cell.length_c   1.000
_cell.angle_alpha   90.00
_cell.angle_beta   90.00
_cell.angle_gamma   90.00
#
_symmetry.space_group_name_H-M   'P 1'
#
loop_
_entity.id
_entity.type
_entity.pdbx_description
1 polymer ?
#
loop_
_entity_poly.entity_id
_entity_poly.type
_entity_poly.pdbx_seq_one_letter_code
_entity_poly.pdbx_strand_id
1 'polypeptide(L)'
;MIDMAKEMPLLARHEGVWDGTYTYFNADNEKVDEHASRLLCRMTGDDEIPYHQTNYYTWPDGRTEVRDFPASYRDGRIWWDNELIQGWAAEVPLDDKNRTMMLYWQRTGDPSLYLYEQIQISDDGKNRCRTWHWIRDGKLETRTAIQEHFVTKDWKTIDEEMKAKHGA
;
A
#
# COMPACT_ATOMS: atom_id res chain seq x y z
N MET A 1 -14.30 -17.71 9.55
CA MET A 1 -14.17 -16.60 8.57
C MET A 1 -13.74 -15.36 9.34
N ILE A 2 -12.58 -14.80 8.97
CA ILE A 2 -12.03 -13.58 9.59
C ILE A 2 -12.88 -12.38 9.13
N ASP A 3 -13.40 -11.62 10.08
CA ASP A 3 -14.11 -10.37 9.81
C ASP A 3 -13.12 -9.20 9.90
N MET A 4 -12.50 -8.84 8.79
CA MET A 4 -11.51 -7.77 8.73
C MET A 4 -12.07 -6.41 9.16
N ALA A 5 -13.36 -6.15 8.97
CA ALA A 5 -13.97 -4.90 9.43
C ALA A 5 -14.03 -4.79 10.96
N LYS A 6 -14.08 -5.93 11.64
CA LYS A 6 -14.02 -6.03 13.09
C LYS A 6 -12.60 -6.06 13.62
N GLU A 7 -11.74 -6.87 12.98
CA GLU A 7 -10.37 -7.10 13.45
C GLU A 7 -9.43 -5.90 13.16
N MET A 8 -9.61 -5.24 11.99
CA MET A 8 -8.84 -4.09 11.55
C MET A 8 -9.77 -3.03 10.92
N PRO A 9 -10.57 -2.33 11.71
CA PRO A 9 -11.59 -1.39 11.21
C PRO A 9 -11.00 -0.22 10.42
N LEU A 10 -9.80 0.22 10.74
CA LEU A 10 -9.13 1.27 9.98
C LEU A 10 -8.67 0.72 8.61
N LEU A 11 -8.08 -0.48 8.56
CA LEU A 11 -7.70 -1.11 7.29
C LEU A 11 -8.93 -1.29 6.39
N ALA A 12 -10.09 -1.67 6.96
CA ALA A 12 -11.33 -1.81 6.20
C ALA A 12 -11.82 -0.49 5.57
N ARG A 13 -11.48 0.67 6.15
CA ARG A 13 -11.76 1.98 5.55
C ARG A 13 -10.94 2.24 4.28
N HIS A 14 -9.84 1.55 4.10
CA HIS A 14 -9.01 1.64 2.89
C HIS A 14 -9.53 0.77 1.74
N GLU A 15 -10.56 -0.06 1.94
CA GLU A 15 -11.12 -0.88 0.88
C GLU A 15 -11.65 -0.02 -0.27
N GLY A 16 -11.29 -0.40 -1.51
CA GLY A 16 -11.71 0.26 -2.75
C GLY A 16 -10.55 0.62 -3.66
N VAL A 17 -10.80 1.53 -4.56
CA VAL A 17 -9.86 1.99 -5.57
C VAL A 17 -9.35 3.38 -5.23
N TRP A 18 -8.03 3.55 -5.32
CA TRP A 18 -7.33 4.78 -5.02
C TRP A 18 -6.43 5.20 -6.18
N ASP A 19 -6.58 6.43 -6.64
CA ASP A 19 -5.66 7.02 -7.63
C ASP A 19 -4.73 8.01 -6.95
N GLY A 20 -3.47 8.02 -7.36
CA GLY A 20 -2.50 8.91 -6.74
C GLY A 20 -1.20 9.08 -7.49
N THR A 21 -0.29 9.78 -6.83
CA THR A 21 1.04 10.06 -7.32
C THR A 21 2.07 9.66 -6.27
N TYR A 22 3.11 8.98 -6.72
CA TYR A 22 4.31 8.64 -5.96
C TYR A 22 5.45 9.55 -6.40
N THR A 23 6.00 10.31 -5.47
CA THR A 23 7.15 11.17 -5.71
C THR A 23 8.32 10.72 -4.85
N TYR A 24 9.44 10.40 -5.47
CA TYR A 24 10.64 9.88 -4.82
C TYR A 24 11.70 10.97 -4.67
N PHE A 25 12.31 11.00 -3.49
CA PHE A 25 13.40 11.93 -3.16
C PHE A 25 14.60 11.12 -2.65
N ASN A 26 15.79 11.46 -3.09
CA ASN A 26 17.02 10.91 -2.52
C ASN A 26 17.28 11.46 -1.10
N ALA A 27 18.40 11.04 -0.48
CA ALA A 27 18.75 11.46 0.88
C ALA A 27 18.99 12.99 0.99
N ASP A 28 19.36 13.65 -0.10
CA ASP A 28 19.61 15.10 -0.19
C ASP A 28 18.33 15.91 -0.50
N ASN A 29 17.16 15.28 -0.52
CA ASN A 29 15.84 15.86 -0.87
C ASN A 29 15.69 16.26 -2.34
N GLU A 30 16.49 15.77 -3.23
CA GLU A 30 16.30 15.96 -4.65
C GLU A 30 15.26 14.97 -5.18
N LYS A 31 14.31 15.45 -5.98
CA LYS A 31 13.34 14.58 -6.65
C LYS A 31 14.04 13.73 -7.70
N VAL A 32 13.93 12.41 -7.60
CA VAL A 32 14.61 11.45 -8.48
C VAL A 32 13.67 10.65 -9.36
N ASP A 33 12.40 10.47 -8.97
CA ASP A 33 11.39 9.78 -9.76
C ASP A 33 9.98 10.23 -9.40
N GLU A 34 9.05 10.02 -10.33
CA GLU A 34 7.62 10.25 -10.09
C GLU A 34 6.77 9.39 -11.04
N HIS A 35 5.70 8.81 -10.53
CA HIS A 35 4.74 8.08 -11.35
C HIS A 35 3.33 8.18 -10.79
N ALA A 36 2.33 8.01 -11.67
CA ALA A 36 0.95 7.81 -11.29
C ALA A 36 0.71 6.38 -10.79
N SER A 37 -0.29 6.21 -9.95
CA SER A 37 -0.69 4.90 -9.45
C SER A 37 -2.21 4.75 -9.40
N ARG A 38 -2.67 3.53 -9.59
CA ARG A 38 -4.01 3.07 -9.22
C ARG A 38 -3.88 1.85 -8.33
N LEU A 39 -4.42 1.93 -7.13
CA LEU A 39 -4.38 0.86 -6.15
C LEU A 39 -5.76 0.27 -5.94
N LEU A 40 -5.86 -1.06 -5.94
CA LEU A 40 -7.06 -1.79 -5.58
C LEU A 40 -6.82 -2.47 -4.25
N CYS A 41 -7.51 -2.03 -3.21
CA CYS A 41 -7.45 -2.60 -1.86
C CYS A 41 -8.73 -3.43 -1.63
N ARG A 42 -8.57 -4.72 -1.34
CA ARG A 42 -9.68 -5.68 -1.27
C ARG A 42 -9.73 -6.39 0.07
N MET A 43 -10.92 -6.44 0.68
CA MET A 43 -11.26 -7.45 1.69
C MET A 43 -11.82 -8.65 0.96
N THR A 44 -11.05 -9.74 0.89
CA THR A 44 -11.37 -10.87 0.01
C THR A 44 -12.46 -11.79 0.56
N GLY A 45 -12.61 -11.82 1.89
CA GLY A 45 -13.45 -12.80 2.58
C GLY A 45 -12.82 -14.20 2.69
N ASP A 46 -11.60 -14.37 2.23
CA ASP A 46 -10.80 -15.59 2.38
C ASP A 46 -10.07 -15.57 3.73
N ASP A 47 -9.99 -16.69 4.43
CA ASP A 47 -9.33 -16.77 5.74
C ASP A 47 -7.80 -16.87 5.65
N GLU A 48 -7.25 -17.32 4.52
CA GLU A 48 -5.80 -17.41 4.31
C GLU A 48 -5.25 -16.07 3.82
N ILE A 49 -5.97 -15.41 2.91
CA ILE A 49 -5.59 -14.13 2.30
C ILE A 49 -6.75 -13.11 2.48
N PRO A 50 -7.05 -12.69 3.71
CA PRO A 50 -8.19 -11.80 3.97
C PRO A 50 -8.01 -10.39 3.42
N TYR A 51 -6.79 -9.97 3.08
CA TYR A 51 -6.49 -8.70 2.43
C TYR A 51 -5.62 -8.91 1.19
N HIS A 52 -5.97 -8.24 0.10
CA HIS A 52 -5.17 -8.25 -1.13
C HIS A 52 -5.13 -6.85 -1.75
N GLN A 53 -3.93 -6.36 -2.03
CA GLN A 53 -3.71 -5.10 -2.72
C GLN A 53 -3.00 -5.33 -4.04
N THR A 54 -3.52 -4.73 -5.12
CA THR A 54 -2.84 -4.67 -6.42
C THR A 54 -2.52 -3.22 -6.74
N ASN A 55 -1.28 -2.96 -7.11
CA ASN A 55 -0.79 -1.64 -7.51
C ASN A 55 -0.49 -1.63 -9.00
N TYR A 56 -1.11 -0.70 -9.72
CA TYR A 56 -0.83 -0.40 -11.12
C TYR A 56 -0.09 0.93 -11.17
N TYR A 57 1.13 0.93 -11.71
CA TYR A 57 1.97 2.11 -11.84
C TYR A 57 2.09 2.51 -13.30
N THR A 58 2.13 3.83 -13.56
CA THR A 58 2.29 4.40 -14.90
C THR A 58 3.22 5.60 -14.83
N TRP A 59 4.35 5.51 -15.52
CA TRP A 59 5.33 6.62 -15.64
C TRP A 59 4.96 7.55 -16.80
N PRO A 60 5.47 8.80 -16.79
CA PRO A 60 5.23 9.78 -17.86
C PRO A 60 5.76 9.32 -19.23
N ASP A 61 6.74 8.44 -19.27
CA ASP A 61 7.31 7.84 -20.49
C ASP A 61 6.45 6.70 -21.06
N GLY A 62 5.32 6.37 -20.43
CA GLY A 62 4.42 5.30 -20.84
C GLY A 62 4.76 3.92 -20.28
N ARG A 63 5.85 3.77 -19.54
CA ARG A 63 6.19 2.55 -18.82
C ARG A 63 5.09 2.22 -17.80
N THR A 64 4.78 0.94 -17.63
CA THR A 64 3.81 0.45 -16.66
C THR A 64 4.39 -0.71 -15.85
N GLU A 65 3.90 -0.87 -14.63
CA GLU A 65 4.24 -1.99 -13.75
C GLU A 65 3.01 -2.39 -12.93
N VAL A 66 2.86 -3.69 -12.67
CA VAL A 66 1.82 -4.24 -11.81
C VAL A 66 2.47 -5.02 -10.68
N ARG A 67 2.02 -4.80 -9.44
CA ARG A 67 2.49 -5.52 -8.26
C ARG A 67 1.32 -5.97 -7.41
N ASP A 68 1.37 -7.23 -6.97
CA ASP A 68 0.37 -7.85 -6.10
C ASP A 68 0.94 -8.08 -4.70
N PHE A 69 0.10 -7.78 -3.71
CA PHE A 69 0.44 -7.88 -2.30
C PHE A 69 -0.67 -8.62 -1.53
N PRO A 70 -0.78 -9.96 -1.71
CA PRO A 70 -1.63 -10.78 -0.86
C PRO A 70 -1.10 -10.77 0.57
N ALA A 71 -1.99 -10.66 1.56
CA ALA A 71 -1.61 -10.62 2.97
C ALA A 71 -2.48 -11.54 3.81
N SER A 72 -1.87 -12.28 4.71
CA SER A 72 -2.53 -13.02 5.78
C SER A 72 -2.83 -12.10 6.97
N TYR A 73 -3.69 -12.56 7.89
CA TYR A 73 -3.98 -11.84 9.13
C TYR A 73 -3.56 -12.67 10.34
N ARG A 74 -2.92 -12.01 11.31
CA ARG A 74 -2.59 -12.60 12.62
C ARG A 74 -2.36 -11.51 13.66
N ASP A 75 -2.96 -11.65 14.82
CA ASP A 75 -2.69 -10.84 16.02
C ASP A 75 -2.79 -9.33 15.78
N GLY A 76 -3.87 -8.87 15.13
CA GLY A 76 -4.11 -7.45 14.87
C GLY A 76 -3.25 -6.84 13.77
N ARG A 77 -2.63 -7.67 12.95
CA ARG A 77 -1.76 -7.24 11.84
C ARG A 77 -2.07 -8.02 10.56
N ILE A 78 -1.91 -7.38 9.42
CA ILE A 78 -1.73 -8.09 8.16
C ILE A 78 -0.24 -8.34 7.94
N TRP A 79 0.07 -9.49 7.32
CA TRP A 79 1.43 -9.95 7.08
C TRP A 79 1.64 -10.30 5.61
N TRP A 80 2.75 -9.84 5.07
CA TRP A 80 3.27 -10.26 3.78
C TRP A 80 4.42 -11.22 4.00
N ASP A 81 4.42 -12.33 3.28
CA ASP A 81 5.52 -13.28 3.18
C ASP A 81 5.48 -13.88 1.78
N ASN A 82 6.07 -13.18 0.84
CA ASN A 82 6.04 -13.53 -0.58
C ASN A 82 7.41 -13.32 -1.25
N GLU A 83 7.47 -13.52 -2.56
CA GLU A 83 8.71 -13.40 -3.32
C GLU A 83 9.28 -11.96 -3.35
N LEU A 84 8.46 -10.94 -3.07
CA LEU A 84 8.86 -9.55 -3.12
C LEU A 84 9.26 -9.02 -1.76
N ILE A 85 8.41 -9.26 -0.74
CA ILE A 85 8.53 -8.63 0.57
C ILE A 85 8.17 -9.56 1.72
N GLN A 86 8.77 -9.30 2.87
CA GLN A 86 8.41 -9.87 4.17
C GLN A 86 8.18 -8.73 5.16
N GLY A 87 7.01 -8.70 5.78
CA GLY A 87 6.69 -7.62 6.72
C GLY A 87 5.25 -7.62 7.17
N TRP A 88 4.85 -6.51 7.75
CA TRP A 88 3.53 -6.38 8.37
C TRP A 88 3.00 -4.95 8.28
N ALA A 89 1.69 -4.79 8.45
CA ALA A 89 1.04 -3.51 8.73
C ALA A 89 0.10 -3.64 9.92
N ALA A 90 0.00 -2.58 10.70
CA ALA A 90 -0.86 -2.49 11.88
C ALA A 90 -1.53 -1.12 11.97
N GLU A 91 -2.69 -1.09 12.61
CA GLU A 91 -3.33 0.15 13.04
C GLU A 91 -2.62 0.68 14.28
N VAL A 92 -2.34 1.99 14.29
CA VAL A 92 -1.64 2.64 15.41
C VAL A 92 -2.46 3.85 15.86
N PRO A 93 -2.97 3.86 17.10
CA PRO A 93 -3.76 4.96 17.63
C PRO A 93 -2.87 6.15 18.03
N LEU A 94 -2.44 6.94 17.04
CA LEU A 94 -1.58 8.09 17.26
C LEU A 94 -2.35 9.40 17.51
N ASP A 95 -3.65 9.41 17.19
CA ASP A 95 -4.52 10.58 17.39
C ASP A 95 -5.93 10.17 17.84
N ASP A 96 -6.79 11.14 18.05
CA ASP A 96 -8.16 10.95 18.53
C ASP A 96 -9.13 10.33 17.51
N LYS A 97 -8.71 10.19 16.26
CA LYS A 97 -9.54 9.70 15.14
C LYS A 97 -9.21 8.31 14.66
N ASN A 98 -8.14 7.68 15.19
CA ASN A 98 -7.64 6.39 14.71
C ASN A 98 -7.56 6.34 13.18
N ARG A 99 -6.66 7.14 12.59
CA ARG A 99 -6.52 7.31 11.13
C ARG A 99 -5.19 6.83 10.58
N THR A 100 -4.29 6.31 11.43
CA THR A 100 -2.91 6.01 11.06
C THR A 100 -2.64 4.50 11.06
N MET A 101 -2.10 4.02 9.96
CA MET A 101 -1.47 2.70 9.86
C MET A 101 0.03 2.86 9.78
N MET A 102 0.75 1.95 10.41
CA MET A 102 2.19 1.79 10.27
C MET A 102 2.50 0.47 9.58
N LEU A 103 3.52 0.48 8.75
CA LEU A 103 3.95 -0.66 7.98
C LEU A 103 5.45 -0.76 8.00
N TYR A 104 5.95 -1.99 8.12
CA TYR A 104 7.36 -2.35 7.96
C TYR A 104 7.47 -3.54 7.04
N TRP A 105 8.41 -3.51 6.12
CA TRP A 105 8.80 -4.71 5.37
C TRP A 105 10.25 -4.62 4.88
N GLN A 106 10.82 -5.78 4.62
CA GLN A 106 12.12 -5.94 3.98
C GLN A 106 11.97 -6.65 2.64
N ARG A 107 12.91 -6.46 1.76
CA ARG A 107 12.96 -7.17 0.49
C ARG A 107 13.28 -8.65 0.73
N THR A 108 12.48 -9.55 0.17
CA THR A 108 12.76 -10.98 0.20
C THR A 108 14.06 -11.27 -0.54
N GLY A 109 14.99 -12.00 0.11
CA GLY A 109 16.31 -12.31 -0.46
C GLY A 109 17.36 -11.18 -0.38
N ASP A 110 16.96 -9.97 0.07
CA ASP A 110 17.88 -8.84 0.29
C ASP A 110 17.55 -8.12 1.60
N PRO A 111 17.96 -8.65 2.76
CA PRO A 111 17.65 -8.06 4.07
C PRO A 111 18.34 -6.71 4.31
N SER A 112 19.28 -6.31 3.46
CA SER A 112 19.90 -4.98 3.54
C SER A 112 18.92 -3.87 3.14
N LEU A 113 17.87 -4.21 2.34
CA LEU A 113 16.85 -3.28 1.87
C LEU A 113 15.55 -3.49 2.65
N TYR A 114 15.17 -2.48 3.41
CA TYR A 114 13.89 -2.45 4.12
C TYR A 114 13.28 -1.06 4.09
N LEU A 115 11.99 -0.98 4.38
CA LEU A 115 11.31 0.29 4.54
C LEU A 115 10.38 0.26 5.75
N TYR A 116 10.07 1.45 6.24
CA TYR A 116 8.90 1.70 7.05
C TYR A 116 8.02 2.77 6.41
N GLU A 117 6.73 2.63 6.62
CA GLU A 117 5.72 3.47 6.02
C GLU A 117 4.71 3.93 7.07
N GLN A 118 4.26 5.16 6.91
CA GLN A 118 3.09 5.69 7.61
C GLN A 118 2.00 6.00 6.58
N ILE A 119 0.78 5.55 6.85
CA ILE A 119 -0.40 5.78 6.02
C ILE A 119 -1.44 6.49 6.87
N GLN A 120 -1.94 7.63 6.40
CA GLN A 120 -3.01 8.37 7.06
C GLN A 120 -4.17 8.59 6.10
N ILE A 121 -5.38 8.28 6.57
CA ILE A 121 -6.63 8.52 5.83
C ILE A 121 -7.37 9.72 6.42
N SER A 122 -7.98 10.55 5.57
CA SER A 122 -8.82 11.68 6.01
C SER A 122 -10.09 11.20 6.73
N ASP A 123 -10.69 12.08 7.54
CA ASP A 123 -11.89 11.75 8.31
C ASP A 123 -13.06 11.31 7.42
N ASP A 124 -13.21 11.95 6.26
CA ASP A 124 -14.24 11.63 5.27
C ASP A 124 -13.92 10.39 4.40
N GLY A 125 -12.72 9.80 4.58
CA GLY A 125 -12.28 8.62 3.84
C GLY A 125 -11.97 8.85 2.36
N LYS A 126 -11.87 10.12 1.91
CA LYS A 126 -11.70 10.45 0.49
C LYS A 126 -10.27 10.69 0.05
N ASN A 127 -9.39 10.96 1.00
CA ASN A 127 -7.98 11.22 0.73
C ASN A 127 -7.11 10.42 1.68
N ARG A 128 -5.93 10.04 1.23
CA ARG A 128 -4.88 9.49 2.09
C ARG A 128 -3.50 9.95 1.65
N CYS A 129 -2.63 10.12 2.63
CA CYS A 129 -1.22 10.39 2.43
C CYS A 129 -0.41 9.22 2.95
N ARG A 130 0.67 8.90 2.25
CA ARG A 130 1.61 7.86 2.65
C ARG A 130 3.01 8.40 2.57
N THR A 131 3.87 7.96 3.47
CA THR A 131 5.28 8.36 3.50
C THR A 131 6.13 7.13 3.73
N TRP A 132 7.07 6.87 2.82
CA TRP A 132 8.01 5.76 2.91
C TRP A 132 9.43 6.25 3.17
N HIS A 133 10.16 5.49 3.95
CA HIS A 133 11.59 5.67 4.12
C HIS A 133 12.29 4.36 3.77
N TRP A 134 12.98 4.36 2.64
CA TRP A 134 13.77 3.23 2.17
C TRP A 134 15.15 3.29 2.78
N ILE A 135 15.56 2.20 3.42
CA ILE A 135 16.85 2.07 4.07
C ILE A 135 17.62 0.94 3.40
N ARG A 136 18.83 1.22 2.98
CA ARG A 136 19.77 0.23 2.45
C ARG A 136 21.05 0.26 3.28
N ASP A 137 21.49 -0.90 3.78
CA ASP A 137 22.69 -1.03 4.63
C ASP A 137 22.70 -0.05 5.80
N GLY A 138 21.54 0.17 6.42
CA GLY A 138 21.37 1.10 7.55
C GLY A 138 21.39 2.58 7.20
N LYS A 139 21.40 2.94 5.92
CA LYS A 139 21.41 4.32 5.44
C LYS A 139 20.13 4.66 4.70
N LEU A 140 19.65 5.88 4.88
CA LEU A 140 18.53 6.39 4.11
C LEU A 140 18.92 6.45 2.62
N GLU A 141 18.21 5.70 1.78
CA GLU A 141 18.40 5.67 0.32
C GLU A 141 17.43 6.64 -0.37
N THR A 142 16.14 6.47 -0.13
CA THR A 142 15.09 7.33 -0.68
C THR A 142 13.94 7.53 0.31
N ARG A 143 13.23 8.64 0.13
CA ARG A 143 11.92 8.90 0.72
C ARG A 143 10.90 8.97 -0.38
N THR A 144 9.70 8.44 -0.13
CA THR A 144 8.59 8.53 -1.08
C THR A 144 7.41 9.22 -0.40
N ALA A 145 6.94 10.29 -1.02
CA ALA A 145 5.70 10.95 -0.64
C ALA A 145 4.60 10.50 -1.61
N ILE A 146 3.47 10.06 -1.07
CA ILE A 146 2.35 9.54 -1.86
C ILE A 146 1.09 10.27 -1.44
N GLN A 147 0.38 10.79 -2.42
CA GLN A 147 -0.93 11.42 -2.23
C GLN A 147 -1.95 10.69 -3.08
N GLU A 148 -3.04 10.27 -2.48
CA GLU A 148 -4.07 9.47 -3.13
C GLU A 148 -5.46 9.99 -2.80
N HIS A 149 -6.37 9.85 -3.77
CA HIS A 149 -7.79 10.12 -3.59
C HIS A 149 -8.62 8.87 -3.90
N PHE A 150 -9.71 8.73 -3.18
CA PHE A 150 -10.65 7.64 -3.33
C PHE A 150 -11.44 7.77 -4.63
N VAL A 151 -11.54 6.69 -5.39
CA VAL A 151 -12.28 6.64 -6.67
C VAL A 151 -13.63 5.97 -6.47
N THR A 152 -13.64 4.71 -6.01
CA THR A 152 -14.86 3.92 -5.85
C THR A 152 -14.63 2.73 -4.94
N LYS A 153 -15.70 2.21 -4.35
CA LYS A 153 -15.69 0.90 -3.68
C LYS A 153 -15.84 -0.28 -4.63
N ASP A 154 -16.31 -0.05 -5.86
CA ASP A 154 -16.46 -1.09 -6.87
C ASP A 154 -15.11 -1.46 -7.50
N TRP A 155 -14.26 -2.07 -6.66
CA TRP A 155 -12.96 -2.56 -7.11
C TRP A 155 -13.08 -3.75 -8.08
N LYS A 156 -14.20 -4.48 -8.09
CA LYS A 156 -14.38 -5.66 -8.95
C LYS A 156 -14.43 -5.28 -10.41
N THR A 157 -15.27 -4.33 -10.77
CA THR A 157 -15.35 -3.81 -12.15
C THR A 157 -14.01 -3.22 -12.57
N ILE A 158 -13.37 -2.43 -11.71
CA ILE A 158 -12.08 -1.82 -12.04
C ILE A 158 -10.97 -2.86 -12.16
N ASP A 159 -10.98 -3.93 -11.36
CA ASP A 159 -10.00 -5.03 -11.48
C ASP A 159 -10.09 -5.72 -12.85
N GLU A 160 -11.30 -5.99 -13.34
CA GLU A 160 -11.52 -6.57 -14.66
C GLU A 160 -11.01 -5.64 -15.77
N GLU A 161 -11.31 -4.35 -15.69
CA GLU A 161 -10.82 -3.34 -16.64
C GLU A 161 -9.28 -3.25 -16.65
N MET A 162 -8.67 -3.24 -15.47
CA MET A 162 -7.23 -3.11 -15.34
C MET A 162 -6.50 -4.37 -15.83
N LYS A 163 -7.02 -5.56 -15.54
CA LYS A 163 -6.49 -6.83 -16.08
C LYS A 163 -6.57 -6.86 -17.61
N ALA A 164 -7.71 -6.45 -18.20
CA ALA A 164 -7.85 -6.37 -19.66
C ALA A 164 -6.83 -5.39 -20.28
N LYS A 165 -6.56 -4.28 -19.61
CA LYS A 165 -5.62 -3.24 -20.10
C LYS A 165 -4.15 -3.67 -19.99
N HIS A 166 -3.78 -4.40 -18.95
CA HIS A 166 -2.38 -4.76 -18.65
C HIS A 166 -2.02 -6.20 -19.03
N GLY A 167 -2.96 -6.99 -19.56
CA GLY A 167 -2.72 -8.35 -20.04
C GLY A 167 -2.44 -9.35 -18.92
N ALA A 168 -2.99 -9.13 -17.73
CA ALA A 168 -2.83 -9.97 -16.55
C ALA A 168 -4.00 -10.96 -16.38
#